data_6948892c3fc179d5164c35d0a9f72d88
#
_entry.id   6948892c3fc179d5164c35d0a9f72d88
#
_cell.length_a   1.000
_cell.length_b   1.000
_cell.length_c   1.000
_cell.angle_alpha   90.00
_cell.angle_beta   90.00
_cell.angle_gamma   90.00
#
_symmetry.space_group_name_H-M   'P 1'
#
loop_
_entity.id
_entity.type
_entity.pdbx_description
1 polymer ?
#
loop_
_entity_poly.entity_id
_entity_poly.type
_entity_poly.pdbx_seq_one_letter_code
_entity_poly.pdbx_strand_id
1 'polypeptide(L)'
;MNVSNHQSTRAKVLIAKTSLDGHWRGVSLVARALRDAGFEVILGGMLRPSQIAQVARDEDVDLIGLNVGGRIEVVYRIMDELRAVGLDDTPVFCGGTVPPGAAAKLRDMGVEVYPPGTTLAAIAEAAGRLTAER
;
A
#
# COMPACT_ATOMS: atom_id res chain seq x y z
N MET A 1 -1.78 -27.82 -16.31
CA MET A 1 -1.43 -27.26 -16.04
C MET A 1 -1.16 -26.33 -15.53
N ASN A 2 -1.03 -25.97 -15.31
CA ASN A 2 -0.41 -25.00 -14.92
C ASN A 2 -1.02 -24.17 -13.93
N VAL A 3 -1.90 -24.60 -13.13
CA VAL A 3 -2.53 -23.89 -12.09
C VAL A 3 -1.53 -23.34 -11.13
N SER A 4 -0.50 -24.09 -10.85
CA SER A 4 0.55 -23.60 -9.95
C SER A 4 1.21 -22.34 -10.44
N ASN A 5 1.20 -22.11 -11.75
CA ASN A 5 1.79 -20.89 -12.28
C ASN A 5 1.05 -19.65 -11.84
N HIS A 6 -0.26 -19.76 -11.67
CA HIS A 6 -1.02 -18.61 -11.20
C HIS A 6 -0.60 -18.19 -9.82
N GLN A 7 -0.31 -19.15 -8.97
CA GLN A 7 0.08 -18.83 -7.60
C GLN A 7 1.47 -18.25 -7.54
N SER A 8 2.35 -18.74 -8.40
CA SER A 8 3.73 -18.25 -8.41
C SER A 8 3.84 -16.83 -8.91
N THR A 9 2.82 -16.35 -9.62
CA THR A 9 2.81 -14.98 -10.12
C THR A 9 1.96 -14.04 -9.28
N ARG A 10 1.41 -14.53 -8.17
CA ARG A 10 0.57 -13.70 -7.33
C ARG A 10 1.40 -12.64 -6.64
N ALA A 11 1.03 -11.39 -6.85
CA ALA A 11 1.70 -10.27 -6.21
C ALA A 11 1.28 -10.18 -4.74
N LYS A 12 2.20 -9.74 -3.92
CA LYS A 12 2.00 -9.63 -2.48
C LYS A 12 1.92 -8.17 -2.09
N VAL A 13 0.89 -7.81 -1.33
CA VAL A 13 0.61 -6.43 -0.95
C VAL A 13 0.58 -6.33 0.56
N LEU A 14 1.30 -5.36 1.10
CA LEU A 14 1.21 -5.02 2.53
C LEU A 14 0.26 -3.84 2.68
N ILE A 15 -0.76 -3.99 3.51
CA ILE A 15 -1.69 -2.91 3.85
C ILE A 15 -1.47 -2.55 5.31
N ALA A 16 -1.21 -1.28 5.58
CA ALA A 16 -0.94 -0.83 6.94
C ALA A 16 -1.64 0.48 7.24
N LYS A 17 -1.93 0.71 8.51
CA LYS A 17 -2.44 1.98 9.00
C LYS A 17 -1.28 2.76 9.60
N THR A 18 -1.32 4.07 9.43
CA THR A 18 -0.26 4.94 9.96
C THR A 18 -0.69 5.71 11.19
N SER A 19 -1.96 5.58 11.63
CA SER A 19 -2.43 6.29 12.80
C SER A 19 -3.51 5.49 13.51
N LEU A 20 -3.76 5.89 14.76
CA LEU A 20 -4.76 5.26 15.60
C LEU A 20 -6.19 5.67 15.22
N ASP A 21 -6.35 6.62 14.35
CA ASP A 21 -7.67 7.06 13.93
C ASP A 21 -8.38 5.91 13.28
N GLY A 22 -9.37 5.43 13.96
CA GLY A 22 -9.82 4.13 13.76
C GLY A 22 -10.73 3.86 12.59
N HIS A 23 -10.27 3.78 11.42
CA HIS A 23 -11.10 3.35 10.30
C HIS A 23 -10.63 2.01 9.77
N TRP A 24 -10.68 1.01 10.65
CA TRP A 24 -10.34 -0.36 10.27
C TRP A 24 -11.22 -0.88 9.16
N ARG A 25 -12.46 -0.40 9.08
CA ARG A 25 -13.39 -0.87 8.08
C ARG A 25 -12.88 -0.60 6.67
N GLY A 26 -12.39 0.61 6.42
CA GLY A 26 -11.86 0.94 5.09
C GLY A 26 -10.67 0.08 4.73
N VAL A 27 -9.76 -0.12 5.68
CA VAL A 27 -8.58 -0.94 5.48
C VAL A 27 -8.97 -2.38 5.19
N SER A 28 -9.93 -2.90 5.95
CA SER A 28 -10.39 -4.28 5.77
C SER A 28 -11.06 -4.48 4.42
N LEU A 29 -11.85 -3.49 3.97
CA LEU A 29 -12.52 -3.59 2.68
C LEU A 29 -11.52 -3.57 1.54
N VAL A 30 -10.51 -2.73 1.62
CA VAL A 30 -9.46 -2.70 0.61
C VAL A 30 -8.72 -4.03 0.58
N ALA A 31 -8.35 -4.56 1.74
CA ALA A 31 -7.65 -5.84 1.81
C ALA A 31 -8.48 -6.94 1.18
N ARG A 32 -9.78 -6.96 1.46
CA ARG A 32 -10.68 -7.97 0.91
C ARG A 32 -10.78 -7.84 -0.61
N ALA A 33 -10.92 -6.59 -1.10
CA ALA A 33 -11.03 -6.38 -2.54
C ALA A 33 -9.77 -6.84 -3.26
N LEU A 34 -8.60 -6.61 -2.67
CA LEU A 34 -7.36 -7.06 -3.28
C LEU A 34 -7.24 -8.58 -3.25
N ARG A 35 -7.65 -9.23 -2.17
CA ARG A 35 -7.65 -10.69 -2.12
C ARG A 35 -8.59 -11.26 -3.16
N ASP A 36 -9.78 -10.67 -3.30
CA ASP A 36 -10.75 -11.13 -4.30
C ASP A 36 -10.20 -10.96 -5.71
N ALA A 37 -9.32 -9.99 -5.91
CA ALA A 37 -8.69 -9.75 -7.23
C ALA A 37 -7.46 -10.64 -7.46
N GLY A 38 -7.11 -11.50 -6.51
CA GLY A 38 -6.04 -12.46 -6.69
C GLY A 38 -4.72 -12.11 -6.04
N PHE A 39 -4.66 -11.01 -5.29
CA PHE A 39 -3.43 -10.64 -4.59
C PHE A 39 -3.30 -11.39 -3.28
N GLU A 40 -2.06 -11.66 -2.88
CA GLU A 40 -1.78 -12.10 -1.53
C GLU A 40 -1.64 -10.84 -0.67
N VAL A 41 -2.42 -10.74 0.40
CA VAL A 41 -2.46 -9.52 1.19
C VAL A 41 -2.02 -9.80 2.62
N ILE A 42 -1.06 -9.00 3.08
CA ILE A 42 -0.65 -8.97 4.48
C ILE A 42 -1.30 -7.75 5.09
N LEU A 43 -2.16 -7.96 6.06
CA LEU A 43 -2.81 -6.87 6.77
C LEU A 43 -2.00 -6.60 8.02
N GLY A 44 -1.15 -5.59 7.94
CA GLY A 44 -0.17 -5.33 8.98
C GLY A 44 -0.70 -4.62 10.21
N GLY A 45 -1.88 -4.02 10.09
CA GLY A 45 -2.41 -3.24 11.18
C GLY A 45 -1.72 -1.89 11.28
N MET A 46 -1.65 -1.37 12.50
CA MET A 46 -0.97 -0.11 12.74
C MET A 46 0.51 -0.36 12.95
N LEU A 47 1.34 0.21 12.09
CA LEU A 47 2.78 0.01 12.14
C LEU A 47 3.51 1.34 12.07
N ARG A 48 4.65 1.41 12.73
CA ARG A 48 5.54 2.55 12.62
C ARG A 48 6.33 2.47 11.31
N PRO A 49 6.90 3.59 10.84
CA PRO A 49 7.62 3.59 9.56
C PRO A 49 8.72 2.52 9.48
N SER A 50 9.51 2.34 10.52
CA SER A 50 10.57 1.32 10.49
C SER A 50 9.99 -0.08 10.43
N GLN A 51 8.85 -0.30 11.08
CA GLN A 51 8.19 -1.61 11.06
C GLN A 51 7.61 -1.91 9.69
N ILE A 52 7.05 -0.89 9.04
CA ILE A 52 6.52 -1.06 7.67
C ILE A 52 7.65 -1.50 6.74
N ALA A 53 8.78 -0.80 6.81
CA ALA A 53 9.92 -1.13 5.96
C ALA A 53 10.43 -2.54 6.25
N GLN A 54 10.49 -2.92 7.52
CA GLN A 54 10.98 -4.24 7.89
C GLN A 54 10.06 -5.35 7.41
N VAL A 55 8.76 -5.19 7.61
CA VAL A 55 7.79 -6.20 7.15
C VAL A 55 7.83 -6.29 5.62
N ALA A 56 7.88 -5.14 4.96
CA ALA A 56 7.92 -5.11 3.50
C ALA A 56 9.13 -5.86 2.96
N ARG A 57 10.29 -5.68 3.60
CA ARG A 57 11.49 -6.37 3.18
C ARG A 57 11.43 -7.86 3.50
N ASP A 58 11.03 -8.19 4.73
CA ASP A 58 11.03 -9.58 5.18
C ASP A 58 10.04 -10.43 4.40
N GLU A 59 8.92 -9.84 4.00
CA GLU A 59 7.89 -10.53 3.24
C GLU A 59 8.05 -10.39 1.73
N ASP A 60 9.02 -9.59 1.31
CA ASP A 60 9.30 -9.38 -0.12
C ASP A 60 8.04 -8.93 -0.87
N VAL A 61 7.42 -7.86 -0.36
CA VAL A 61 6.16 -7.40 -0.94
C VAL A 61 6.39 -6.66 -2.26
N ASP A 62 5.38 -6.69 -3.11
CA ASP A 62 5.40 -6.05 -4.42
C ASP A 62 4.73 -4.69 -4.41
N LEU A 63 3.96 -4.39 -3.37
CA LEU A 63 3.18 -3.17 -3.30
C LEU A 63 2.86 -2.89 -1.83
N ILE A 64 2.87 -1.62 -1.46
CA ILE A 64 2.52 -1.18 -0.11
C ILE A 64 1.36 -0.21 -0.20
N GLY A 65 0.30 -0.48 0.55
CA GLY A 65 -0.84 0.42 0.67
C GLY A 65 -0.91 0.97 2.08
N LEU A 66 -1.09 2.28 2.19
CA LEU A 66 -1.10 2.97 3.47
C LEU A 66 -2.42 3.69 3.67
N ASN A 67 -3.01 3.51 4.83
CA ASN A 67 -4.15 4.31 5.27
C ASN A 67 -3.60 5.46 6.11
N VAL A 68 -3.80 6.68 5.63
CA VAL A 68 -3.21 7.87 6.22
C VAL A 68 -4.27 8.63 7.02
N GLY A 69 -3.92 9.01 8.24
CA GLY A 69 -4.84 9.70 9.13
C GLY A 69 -4.61 11.20 9.24
N GLY A 70 -4.19 11.84 8.17
CA GLY A 70 -4.03 13.29 8.15
C GLY A 70 -2.61 13.79 8.39
N ARG A 71 -1.76 12.97 8.99
CA ARG A 71 -0.37 13.36 9.27
C ARG A 71 0.54 12.78 8.22
N ILE A 72 0.73 13.53 7.17
CA ILE A 72 1.45 13.01 6.01
C ILE A 72 2.95 12.92 6.22
N GLU A 73 3.48 13.57 7.25
CA GLU A 73 4.91 13.45 7.58
C GLU A 73 5.30 12.00 7.81
N VAL A 74 4.35 11.20 8.29
CA VAL A 74 4.60 9.79 8.50
C VAL A 74 4.92 9.09 7.18
N VAL A 75 4.24 9.48 6.10
CA VAL A 75 4.49 8.90 4.78
C VAL A 75 5.92 9.23 4.33
N TYR A 76 6.37 10.44 4.57
CA TYR A 76 7.74 10.82 4.21
C TYR A 76 8.74 9.93 4.95
N ARG A 77 8.51 9.68 6.23
CA ARG A 77 9.41 8.81 7.00
C ARG A 77 9.35 7.37 6.51
N ILE A 78 8.19 6.90 6.10
CA ILE A 78 8.07 5.57 5.55
C ILE A 78 8.88 5.45 4.27
N MET A 79 8.81 6.47 3.39
CA MET A 79 9.59 6.46 2.17
C MET A 79 11.09 6.44 2.46
N ASP A 80 11.52 7.20 3.47
CA ASP A 80 12.92 7.19 3.87
C ASP A 80 13.35 5.82 4.38
N GLU A 81 12.51 5.19 5.20
CA GLU A 81 12.82 3.87 5.75
C GLU A 81 12.87 2.81 4.64
N LEU A 82 11.98 2.90 3.68
CA LEU A 82 11.99 1.96 2.55
C LEU A 82 13.28 2.11 1.74
N ARG A 83 13.69 3.35 1.51
CA ARG A 83 14.94 3.59 0.78
C ARG A 83 16.12 3.04 1.55
N ALA A 84 16.10 3.19 2.88
CA ALA A 84 17.21 2.73 3.71
C ALA A 84 17.40 1.22 3.66
N VAL A 85 16.34 0.46 3.38
CA VAL A 85 16.43 -1.01 3.28
C VAL A 85 16.43 -1.50 1.83
N GLY A 86 16.61 -0.58 0.88
CA GLY A 86 16.73 -0.96 -0.53
C GLY A 86 15.44 -1.19 -1.26
N LEU A 87 14.33 -0.69 -0.74
CA LEU A 87 13.01 -0.88 -1.34
C LEU A 87 12.47 0.39 -2.01
N ASP A 88 13.37 1.24 -2.50
CA ASP A 88 12.95 2.47 -3.14
C ASP A 88 12.21 2.23 -4.46
N ASP A 89 12.29 1.04 -5.03
CA ASP A 89 11.55 0.71 -6.23
C ASP A 89 10.18 0.07 -5.95
N THR A 90 9.87 -0.19 -4.71
CA THR A 90 8.57 -0.80 -4.36
C THR A 90 7.49 0.27 -4.44
N PRO A 91 6.46 0.08 -5.26
CA PRO A 91 5.41 1.09 -5.37
C PRO A 91 4.60 1.21 -4.10
N VAL A 92 4.14 2.44 -3.84
CA VAL A 92 3.36 2.75 -2.65
C VAL A 92 2.13 3.54 -3.08
N PHE A 93 0.97 3.18 -2.54
CA PHE A 93 -0.22 4.02 -2.67
C PHE A 93 -0.73 4.37 -1.28
N CYS A 94 -1.48 5.45 -1.20
CA CYS A 94 -2.12 5.81 0.05
C CYS A 94 -3.52 6.34 -0.18
N GLY A 95 -4.33 6.20 0.83
CA GLY A 95 -5.68 6.71 0.86
C GLY A 95 -6.01 7.15 2.27
N GLY A 96 -7.26 7.50 2.51
CA GLY A 96 -7.69 8.00 3.79
C GLY A 96 -7.74 9.52 3.78
N THR A 97 -7.37 10.14 4.88
CA THR A 97 -7.46 11.59 5.02
C THR A 97 -6.16 12.24 4.55
N VAL A 98 -6.13 12.62 3.27
CA VAL A 98 -4.95 13.29 2.69
C VAL A 98 -5.39 14.66 2.20
N PRO A 99 -4.85 15.74 2.78
CA PRO A 99 -5.18 17.10 2.31
C PRO A 99 -4.77 17.30 0.85
N PRO A 100 -5.51 18.12 0.09
CA PRO A 100 -5.22 18.26 -1.35
C PRO A 100 -3.80 18.72 -1.67
N GLY A 101 -3.25 19.66 -0.90
CA GLY A 101 -1.89 20.11 -1.14
C GLY A 101 -0.87 19.03 -0.87
N ALA A 102 -1.15 18.19 0.12
CA ALA A 102 -0.28 17.08 0.44
C ALA A 102 -0.34 16.00 -0.63
N ALA A 103 -1.50 15.78 -1.23
CA ALA A 103 -1.64 14.79 -2.28
C ALA A 103 -0.72 15.07 -3.45
N ALA A 104 -0.65 16.34 -3.86
CA ALA A 104 0.23 16.72 -4.96
C ALA A 104 1.69 16.42 -4.63
N LYS A 105 2.09 16.73 -3.39
CA LYS A 105 3.46 16.49 -2.96
C LYS A 105 3.80 15.01 -2.92
N LEU A 106 2.87 14.19 -2.44
CA LEU A 106 3.07 12.75 -2.41
C LEU A 106 3.19 12.18 -3.82
N ARG A 107 2.37 12.68 -4.75
CA ARG A 107 2.45 12.22 -6.13
C ARG A 107 3.80 12.58 -6.76
N ASP A 108 4.33 13.75 -6.42
CA ASP A 108 5.66 14.13 -6.88
C ASP A 108 6.75 13.19 -6.36
N MET A 109 6.50 12.54 -5.23
CA MET A 109 7.42 11.56 -4.67
C MET A 109 7.23 10.16 -5.24
N GLY A 110 6.29 9.99 -6.15
CA GLY A 110 6.00 8.69 -6.73
C GLY A 110 4.96 7.87 -5.99
N VAL A 111 4.30 8.47 -5.00
CA VAL A 111 3.25 7.78 -4.25
C VAL A 111 1.92 8.06 -4.93
N GLU A 112 1.15 7.00 -5.22
CA GLU A 112 -0.20 7.17 -5.75
C GLU A 112 -1.14 7.52 -4.61
N VAL A 113 -2.00 8.49 -4.83
CA VAL A 113 -2.94 8.94 -3.80
C VAL A 113 -4.35 8.76 -4.32
N TYR A 114 -5.18 8.06 -3.54
CA TYR A 114 -6.57 7.81 -3.90
C TYR A 114 -7.47 8.64 -2.99
N PRO A 115 -8.18 9.62 -3.54
CA PRO A 115 -9.04 10.48 -2.72
C PRO A 115 -10.24 9.69 -2.19
N PRO A 116 -10.93 10.25 -1.16
CA PRO A 116 -12.17 9.64 -0.69
C PRO A 116 -13.14 9.47 -1.84
N GLY A 117 -13.84 8.34 -1.85
CA GLY A 117 -14.76 8.02 -2.92
C GLY A 117 -14.16 7.16 -4.03
N THR A 118 -12.87 6.93 -4.02
CA THR A 118 -12.27 5.99 -4.96
C THR A 118 -12.87 4.60 -4.70
N THR A 119 -13.32 3.95 -5.76
CA THR A 119 -13.99 2.66 -5.60
C THR A 119 -12.97 1.56 -5.31
N LEU A 120 -13.45 0.50 -4.67
CA LEU A 120 -12.60 -0.66 -4.41
C LEU A 120 -12.12 -1.28 -5.72
N ALA A 121 -12.97 -1.29 -6.73
CA ALA A 121 -12.59 -1.82 -8.05
C ALA A 121 -11.44 -1.01 -8.64
N ALA A 122 -11.49 0.32 -8.51
CA ALA A 122 -10.43 1.18 -9.02
C ALA A 122 -9.12 0.94 -8.29
N ILE A 123 -9.18 0.70 -6.99
CA ILE A 123 -7.98 0.41 -6.20
C ILE A 123 -7.38 -0.92 -6.64
N ALA A 124 -8.20 -1.95 -6.83
CA ALA A 124 -7.72 -3.25 -7.28
C ALA A 124 -7.10 -3.17 -8.66
N GLU A 125 -7.70 -2.40 -9.56
CA GLU A 125 -7.17 -2.21 -10.90
C GLU A 125 -5.81 -1.50 -10.84
N ALA A 126 -5.72 -0.46 -10.03
CA ALA A 126 -4.46 0.26 -9.86
C ALA A 126 -3.37 -0.64 -9.28
N ALA A 127 -3.73 -1.51 -8.33
CA ALA A 127 -2.78 -2.45 -7.76
C ALA A 127 -2.24 -3.39 -8.85
N GLY A 128 -3.12 -3.85 -9.75
CA GLY A 128 -2.69 -4.67 -10.88
C GLY A 128 -1.70 -3.95 -11.77
N ARG A 129 -2.00 -2.69 -12.07
CA ARG A 129 -1.12 -1.87 -12.90
C ARG A 129 0.24 -1.65 -12.22
N LEU A 130 0.21 -1.31 -10.94
CA LEU A 130 1.44 -1.00 -10.22
C LEU A 130 2.35 -2.21 -10.05
N THR A 131 1.79 -3.41 -10.01
CA THR A 131 2.59 -4.63 -9.83
C THR A 131 2.94 -5.32 -11.15
N ALA A 132 2.37 -4.89 -12.25
CA ALA A 132 2.52 -5.58 -13.53
C ALA A 132 3.94 -5.54 -14.07
N GLU A 133 4.72 -4.55 -13.66
CA GLU A 133 6.07 -4.35 -14.18
C GLU A 133 7.15 -4.91 -13.25
N ARG A 134 6.77 -5.62 -12.24
CA ARG A 134 7.74 -6.11 -11.26
C ARG A 134 8.24 -7.50 -11.61
#